data_049baa7d0b518c68c5833047723b3353
#
_entry.id   049baa7d0b518c68c5833047723b3353
#
_cell.length_a   1.000
_cell.length_b   1.000
_cell.length_c   1.000
_cell.angle_alpha   90.00
_cell.angle_beta   90.00
_cell.angle_gamma   90.00
#
_symmetry.space_group_name_H-M   'P 1'
#
loop_
_entity.id
_entity.type
_entity.pdbx_description
1 polymer ?
#
loop_
_entity_poly.entity_id
_entity_poly.type
_entity_poly.pdbx_seq_one_letter_code
_entity_poly.pdbx_strand_id
1 'polypeptide(L)'
;MTSRRKFLATSMAMAGFSRFGLMNSLSAATTTDYKALVCIFLFGGNDGNNVLIPADTKGYDNYAKLRGAVALPSASLLPIAGPAGAQFGLHPSLKNLQSIYGAGHAAMVANVGTLVKPTTQAAYNQRAVDALPQNLFSHSDQQKQWQTSVYNGFATTGWGGRAIDVINKAKDNPGSFPGFLSVAGNVIQGLGVNSRAATVIPNAAPGLQGFTGPGAVVRESELQRLLTLNHGASLIGSAGGILEQGMTDSKALGEALATAKLPSSVTFPNTGIGAQLQEVAKIVQTHSVLQMNRQIFFVSLGGFDTHSNQLVDQARLLTQLDDAIGAFYTVLGDIGMANSVTSFTESDFCRTLKPTSTLGSDHAWGNHHLVFGGDVKQNLIGGFQGVYGKFPTQVLGGPDDAGGEGRWIPTTSLDQYGATLASWFGVPAADMPTVFPTLPNFGTSTNLGFLR
;
A
#
# COMPACT_ATOMS: atom_id res chain seq x y z
N MET A 1 13.94 8.42 69.23
CA MET A 1 14.97 9.11 68.46
C MET A 1 15.47 8.16 67.38
N THR A 2 14.99 8.33 66.14
CA THR A 2 15.44 7.56 65.01
C THR A 2 16.77 8.10 64.51
N SER A 3 17.79 7.23 64.51
CA SER A 3 19.16 7.59 64.19
C SER A 3 19.28 8.16 62.78
N ARG A 4 20.10 9.22 62.63
CA ARG A 4 20.40 9.85 61.29
C ARG A 4 20.81 8.86 60.21
N ARG A 5 21.38 7.71 60.60
CA ARG A 5 21.72 6.61 59.65
C ARG A 5 20.49 5.93 59.05
N LYS A 6 19.39 5.74 59.81
CA LYS A 6 18.15 5.14 59.28
C LYS A 6 17.43 6.09 58.33
N PHE A 7 17.50 7.41 58.61
CA PHE A 7 16.92 8.45 57.73
C PHE A 7 17.64 8.49 56.37
N LEU A 8 18.98 8.45 56.37
CA LEU A 8 19.78 8.44 55.16
C LEU A 8 19.58 7.15 54.33
N ALA A 9 19.46 5.99 54.97
CA ALA A 9 19.18 4.74 54.27
C ALA A 9 17.79 4.72 53.61
N THR A 10 16.78 5.31 54.29
CA THR A 10 15.42 5.40 53.74
C THR A 10 15.34 6.42 52.61
N SER A 11 16.11 7.53 52.70
CA SER A 11 16.18 8.55 51.64
C SER A 11 16.91 8.04 50.41
N MET A 12 17.94 7.22 50.53
CA MET A 12 18.62 6.59 49.39
C MET A 12 17.76 5.50 48.72
N ALA A 13 16.97 4.72 49.49
CA ALA A 13 16.06 3.73 48.95
C ALA A 13 14.92 4.42 48.11
N MET A 14 14.35 5.53 48.58
CA MET A 14 13.34 6.29 47.84
C MET A 14 13.92 7.00 46.61
N ALA A 15 15.16 7.50 46.66
CA ALA A 15 15.82 8.07 45.48
C ALA A 15 16.18 7.02 44.43
N GLY A 16 16.50 5.78 44.85
CA GLY A 16 16.74 4.65 43.93
C GLY A 16 15.46 4.18 43.25
N PHE A 17 14.35 4.09 43.96
CA PHE A 17 13.06 3.69 43.40
C PHE A 17 12.48 4.75 42.45
N SER A 18 12.67 6.02 42.71
CA SER A 18 12.21 7.10 41.82
C SER A 18 13.02 7.17 40.51
N ARG A 19 14.32 6.83 40.53
CA ARG A 19 15.12 6.75 39.30
C ARG A 19 14.80 5.51 38.46
N PHE A 20 14.52 4.35 39.08
CA PHE A 20 14.06 3.16 38.36
C PHE A 20 12.64 3.32 37.82
N GLY A 21 11.74 3.97 38.55
CA GLY A 21 10.39 4.30 38.07
C GLY A 21 10.39 5.30 36.95
N LEU A 22 11.27 6.30 36.97
CA LEU A 22 11.43 7.27 35.87
C LEU A 22 12.12 6.67 34.63
N MET A 23 13.05 5.73 34.79
CA MET A 23 13.63 5.00 33.65
C MET A 23 12.62 4.07 33.00
N ASN A 24 11.76 3.40 33.77
CA ASN A 24 10.67 2.59 33.20
C ASN A 24 9.55 3.43 32.56
N SER A 25 9.25 4.61 33.12
CA SER A 25 8.29 5.53 32.50
C SER A 25 8.86 6.24 31.26
N LEU A 26 10.17 6.46 31.18
CA LEU A 26 10.84 6.96 29.98
C LEU A 26 10.97 5.86 28.89
N SER A 27 11.10 4.58 29.26
CA SER A 27 11.03 3.46 28.30
C SER A 27 9.60 3.14 27.84
N ALA A 28 8.57 3.46 28.65
CA ALA A 28 7.16 3.29 28.28
C ALA A 28 6.61 4.48 27.47
N ALA A 29 7.37 5.57 27.35
CA ALA A 29 6.94 6.79 26.67
C ALA A 29 7.43 6.92 25.23
N THR A 30 7.91 5.84 24.61
CA THR A 30 8.37 5.83 23.21
C THR A 30 7.75 4.72 22.38
N THR A 31 6.51 4.35 22.63
CA THR A 31 5.69 3.80 21.55
C THR A 31 5.22 4.99 20.74
N THR A 32 6.02 5.39 19.78
CA THR A 32 5.59 6.37 18.79
C THR A 32 4.35 5.78 18.13
N ASP A 33 3.26 6.52 18.10
CA ASP A 33 2.05 6.20 17.32
C ASP A 33 2.36 6.33 15.81
N TYR A 34 3.46 5.72 15.39
CA TYR A 34 3.88 5.71 13.99
C TYR A 34 3.06 4.73 13.20
N LYS A 35 2.52 5.18 12.08
CA LYS A 35 1.84 4.32 11.11
C LYS A 35 2.30 4.62 9.69
N ALA A 36 2.52 3.56 8.93
CA ALA A 36 2.84 3.65 7.50
C ALA A 36 1.94 2.76 6.66
N LEU A 37 1.50 3.29 5.53
CA LEU A 37 0.86 2.55 4.46
C LEU A 37 1.86 2.31 3.33
N VAL A 38 1.93 1.09 2.82
CA VAL A 38 2.79 0.73 1.68
C VAL A 38 1.90 0.21 0.55
N CYS A 39 1.66 1.06 -0.44
CA CYS A 39 0.96 0.68 -1.67
C CYS A 39 1.92 -0.09 -2.59
N ILE A 40 1.55 -1.30 -2.97
CA ILE A 40 2.26 -2.12 -3.96
C ILE A 40 1.39 -2.14 -5.22
N PHE A 41 1.73 -1.32 -6.20
CA PHE A 41 0.96 -1.21 -7.43
C PHE A 41 1.42 -2.25 -8.47
N LEU A 42 0.52 -3.14 -8.88
CA LEU A 42 0.79 -4.20 -9.84
C LEU A 42 0.35 -3.73 -11.24
N PHE A 43 1.27 -3.08 -11.97
CA PHE A 43 0.98 -2.50 -13.29
C PHE A 43 0.75 -3.54 -14.38
N GLY A 44 -0.32 -3.34 -15.13
CA GLY A 44 -0.71 -4.17 -16.26
C GLY A 44 -1.97 -5.01 -16.01
N GLY A 45 -2.60 -4.89 -14.84
CA GLY A 45 -3.80 -5.67 -14.51
C GLY A 45 -3.46 -7.10 -14.08
N ASN A 46 -3.11 -7.28 -12.81
CA ASN A 46 -2.84 -8.61 -12.24
C ASN A 46 -4.09 -9.50 -12.32
N ASP A 47 -3.93 -10.74 -12.79
CA ASP A 47 -5.02 -11.72 -12.83
C ASP A 47 -5.33 -12.27 -11.42
N GLY A 48 -6.27 -11.63 -10.74
CA GLY A 48 -6.75 -12.06 -9.44
C GLY A 48 -7.43 -13.43 -9.46
N ASN A 49 -7.98 -13.86 -10.60
CA ASN A 49 -8.59 -15.17 -10.72
C ASN A 49 -7.59 -16.33 -10.54
N ASN A 50 -6.30 -16.09 -10.78
CA ASN A 50 -5.21 -17.03 -10.48
C ASN A 50 -4.47 -16.70 -9.17
N VAL A 51 -4.85 -15.65 -8.45
CA VAL A 51 -4.30 -15.32 -7.13
C VAL A 51 -5.12 -15.92 -6.00
N LEU A 52 -6.45 -15.78 -6.05
CA LEU A 52 -7.40 -16.31 -5.08
C LEU A 52 -8.40 -17.23 -5.78
N ILE A 53 -8.32 -18.52 -5.51
CA ILE A 53 -9.05 -19.56 -6.25
C ILE A 53 -9.94 -20.32 -5.28
N PRO A 54 -11.24 -20.56 -5.59
CA PRO A 54 -12.06 -21.49 -4.81
C PRO A 54 -11.43 -22.87 -4.77
N ALA A 55 -11.28 -23.46 -3.58
CA ALA A 55 -10.61 -24.75 -3.38
C ALA A 55 -11.56 -25.87 -2.91
N ASP A 56 -12.84 -25.55 -2.65
CA ASP A 56 -13.85 -26.60 -2.55
C ASP A 56 -14.09 -27.28 -3.92
N THR A 57 -14.52 -28.54 -3.90
CA THR A 57 -14.63 -29.36 -5.13
C THR A 57 -15.46 -28.67 -6.20
N LYS A 58 -16.64 -28.12 -5.84
CA LYS A 58 -17.55 -27.50 -6.82
C LYS A 58 -16.99 -26.19 -7.37
N GLY A 59 -16.41 -25.37 -6.50
CA GLY A 59 -15.81 -24.08 -6.88
C GLY A 59 -14.59 -24.28 -7.76
N TYR A 60 -13.70 -25.20 -7.37
CA TYR A 60 -12.51 -25.52 -8.16
C TYR A 60 -12.87 -26.13 -9.53
N ASP A 61 -13.78 -27.09 -9.60
CA ASP A 61 -14.19 -27.70 -10.86
C ASP A 61 -14.76 -26.65 -11.83
N ASN A 62 -15.56 -25.71 -11.33
CA ASN A 62 -16.06 -24.59 -12.12
C ASN A 62 -14.94 -23.69 -12.62
N TYR A 63 -14.04 -23.27 -11.71
CA TYR A 63 -12.85 -22.49 -12.07
C TYR A 63 -12.01 -23.18 -13.14
N ALA A 64 -11.65 -24.44 -12.93
CA ALA A 64 -10.80 -25.21 -13.86
C ALA A 64 -11.46 -25.36 -15.25
N LYS A 65 -12.77 -25.63 -15.27
CA LYS A 65 -13.54 -25.71 -16.53
C LYS A 65 -13.54 -24.39 -17.30
N LEU A 66 -13.72 -23.25 -16.62
CA LEU A 66 -13.82 -21.95 -17.26
C LEU A 66 -12.45 -21.40 -17.67
N ARG A 67 -11.42 -21.65 -16.87
CA ARG A 67 -10.03 -21.24 -17.13
C ARG A 67 -9.33 -22.11 -18.17
N GLY A 68 -9.77 -23.37 -18.36
CA GLY A 68 -9.17 -24.26 -19.35
C GLY A 68 -7.65 -24.36 -19.23
N ALA A 69 -6.94 -24.03 -20.31
CA ALA A 69 -5.48 -24.19 -20.38
C ALA A 69 -4.67 -23.24 -19.46
N VAL A 70 -5.29 -22.19 -18.90
CA VAL A 70 -4.63 -21.29 -17.93
C VAL A 70 -5.08 -21.53 -16.49
N ALA A 71 -5.79 -22.65 -16.23
CA ALA A 71 -6.11 -23.08 -14.87
C ALA A 71 -4.86 -23.61 -14.16
N LEU A 72 -4.74 -23.26 -12.87
CA LEU A 72 -3.70 -23.83 -11.99
C LEU A 72 -4.17 -25.19 -11.45
N PRO A 73 -3.32 -26.23 -11.42
CA PRO A 73 -3.69 -27.53 -10.86
C PRO A 73 -4.07 -27.42 -9.38
N SER A 74 -5.16 -28.07 -8.94
CA SER A 74 -5.63 -28.02 -7.53
C SER A 74 -4.55 -28.45 -6.54
N ALA A 75 -3.77 -29.48 -6.85
CA ALA A 75 -2.70 -29.98 -6.01
C ALA A 75 -1.53 -28.99 -5.82
N SER A 76 -1.43 -27.95 -6.66
CA SER A 76 -0.40 -26.92 -6.55
C SER A 76 -0.84 -25.71 -5.73
N LEU A 77 -2.14 -25.54 -5.47
CA LEU A 77 -2.66 -24.40 -4.75
C LEU A 77 -2.21 -24.41 -3.29
N LEU A 78 -1.92 -23.22 -2.76
CA LEU A 78 -1.57 -23.04 -1.36
C LEU A 78 -2.86 -22.82 -0.56
N PRO A 79 -3.30 -23.76 0.30
CA PRO A 79 -4.60 -23.68 0.95
C PRO A 79 -4.66 -22.54 1.97
N ILE A 80 -5.78 -21.84 1.99
CA ILE A 80 -6.15 -20.84 2.99
C ILE A 80 -7.62 -21.00 3.36
N ALA A 81 -7.98 -20.70 4.61
CA ALA A 81 -9.37 -20.69 5.06
C ALA A 81 -10.04 -19.35 4.74
N GLY A 82 -11.31 -19.39 4.39
CA GLY A 82 -12.15 -18.22 4.17
C GLY A 82 -13.34 -18.16 5.15
N PRO A 83 -14.23 -17.16 5.01
CA PRO A 83 -15.38 -16.97 5.86
C PRO A 83 -16.35 -18.15 5.79
N ALA A 84 -17.04 -18.45 6.90
CA ALA A 84 -18.06 -19.50 7.02
C ALA A 84 -17.58 -20.89 6.57
N GLY A 85 -16.27 -21.19 6.70
CA GLY A 85 -15.71 -22.48 6.30
C GLY A 85 -15.42 -22.61 4.80
N ALA A 86 -15.54 -21.52 4.03
CA ALA A 86 -15.12 -21.50 2.63
C ALA A 86 -13.64 -21.84 2.51
N GLN A 87 -13.29 -22.58 1.49
CA GLN A 87 -11.92 -22.98 1.20
C GLN A 87 -11.44 -22.25 -0.05
N PHE A 88 -10.26 -21.65 0.07
CA PHE A 88 -9.56 -21.01 -1.03
C PHE A 88 -8.13 -21.55 -1.16
N GLY A 89 -7.55 -21.36 -2.32
CA GLY A 89 -6.14 -21.58 -2.58
C GLY A 89 -5.49 -20.32 -3.14
N LEU A 90 -4.29 -20.02 -2.67
CA LEU A 90 -3.45 -19.01 -3.29
C LEU A 90 -2.63 -19.60 -4.43
N HIS A 91 -2.17 -18.73 -5.33
CA HIS A 91 -1.22 -19.08 -6.36
C HIS A 91 0.03 -19.77 -5.77
N PRO A 92 0.58 -20.84 -6.37
CA PRO A 92 1.70 -21.62 -5.83
C PRO A 92 3.00 -20.81 -5.60
N SER A 93 3.15 -19.68 -6.23
CA SER A 93 4.27 -18.75 -5.99
C SER A 93 4.15 -17.92 -4.71
N LEU A 94 3.01 -17.88 -4.01
CA LEU A 94 2.74 -16.99 -2.87
C LEU A 94 2.96 -17.69 -1.52
N LYS A 95 4.09 -18.33 -1.34
CA LYS A 95 4.42 -19.14 -0.15
C LYS A 95 4.65 -18.31 1.11
N ASN A 96 5.37 -17.20 0.98
CA ASN A 96 5.60 -16.27 2.11
C ASN A 96 4.27 -15.63 2.52
N LEU A 97 3.46 -15.19 1.54
CA LEU A 97 2.14 -14.65 1.81
C LEU A 97 1.24 -15.67 2.51
N GLN A 98 1.23 -16.93 2.08
CA GLN A 98 0.49 -18.00 2.77
C GLN A 98 0.93 -18.13 4.23
N SER A 99 2.23 -18.07 4.50
CA SER A 99 2.77 -18.14 5.86
C SER A 99 2.32 -16.95 6.71
N ILE A 100 2.37 -15.72 6.16
CA ILE A 100 1.91 -14.50 6.80
C ILE A 100 0.39 -14.57 7.05
N TYR A 101 -0.37 -15.11 6.10
CA TYR A 101 -1.80 -15.36 6.24
C TYR A 101 -2.10 -16.36 7.37
N GLY A 102 -1.36 -17.47 7.42
CA GLY A 102 -1.47 -18.48 8.48
C GLY A 102 -1.11 -17.95 9.88
N ALA A 103 -0.22 -16.95 9.94
CA ALA A 103 0.12 -16.25 11.19
C ALA A 103 -0.94 -15.22 11.63
N GLY A 104 -1.95 -14.94 10.81
CA GLY A 104 -3.00 -13.99 11.13
C GLY A 104 -2.70 -12.55 10.72
N HIS A 105 -1.67 -12.33 9.92
CA HIS A 105 -1.16 -11.00 9.57
C HIS A 105 -1.34 -10.66 8.09
N ALA A 106 -2.16 -11.41 7.36
CA ALA A 106 -2.56 -11.06 6.00
C ALA A 106 -4.05 -11.33 5.78
N ALA A 107 -4.64 -10.61 4.84
CA ALA A 107 -6.02 -10.75 4.39
C ALA A 107 -6.11 -10.60 2.88
N MET A 108 -7.11 -11.25 2.28
CA MET A 108 -7.51 -11.04 0.90
C MET A 108 -8.80 -10.21 0.87
N VAL A 109 -8.86 -9.21 0.01
CA VAL A 109 -10.08 -8.42 -0.22
C VAL A 109 -10.58 -8.74 -1.63
N ALA A 110 -11.72 -9.44 -1.69
CA ALA A 110 -12.26 -9.95 -2.93
C ALA A 110 -13.07 -8.89 -3.68
N ASN A 111 -12.94 -8.91 -5.00
CA ASN A 111 -13.76 -8.18 -5.96
C ASN A 111 -13.83 -6.67 -5.71
N VAL A 112 -12.65 -6.07 -5.55
CA VAL A 112 -12.48 -4.62 -5.41
C VAL A 112 -12.25 -4.00 -6.79
N GLY A 113 -12.82 -2.84 -7.05
CA GLY A 113 -12.54 -2.11 -8.28
C GLY A 113 -13.01 -0.66 -8.23
N THR A 114 -12.75 0.04 -9.30
CA THR A 114 -13.19 1.42 -9.49
C THR A 114 -14.70 1.46 -9.68
N LEU A 115 -15.42 2.12 -8.77
CA LEU A 115 -16.88 2.26 -8.79
C LEU A 115 -17.27 3.69 -8.43
N VAL A 116 -18.15 4.28 -9.23
CA VAL A 116 -18.81 5.56 -8.88
C VAL A 116 -19.87 5.35 -7.83
N LYS A 117 -20.64 4.26 -7.93
CA LYS A 117 -21.69 3.80 -7.01
C LYS A 117 -21.90 2.30 -7.18
N PRO A 118 -22.64 1.61 -6.29
CA PRO A 118 -23.01 0.22 -6.49
C PRO A 118 -23.63 0.01 -7.86
N THR A 119 -23.08 -0.95 -8.61
CA THR A 119 -23.41 -1.14 -10.04
C THR A 119 -23.89 -2.56 -10.28
N THR A 120 -24.84 -2.71 -11.20
CA THR A 120 -25.41 -4.00 -11.64
C THR A 120 -25.04 -4.24 -13.11
N GLN A 121 -25.16 -5.50 -13.56
CA GLN A 121 -25.00 -5.86 -14.97
C GLN A 121 -25.96 -5.07 -15.88
N ALA A 122 -27.20 -4.83 -15.42
CA ALA A 122 -28.16 -4.03 -16.18
C ALA A 122 -27.68 -2.58 -16.37
N ALA A 123 -27.17 -1.94 -15.32
CA ALA A 123 -26.60 -0.60 -15.39
C ALA A 123 -25.36 -0.55 -16.30
N TYR A 124 -24.50 -1.58 -16.24
CA TYR A 124 -23.36 -1.70 -17.13
C TYR A 124 -23.81 -1.81 -18.60
N ASN A 125 -24.75 -2.71 -18.90
CA ASN A 125 -25.25 -2.93 -20.26
C ASN A 125 -25.94 -1.70 -20.86
N GLN A 126 -26.61 -0.90 -20.02
CA GLN A 126 -27.23 0.37 -20.41
C GLN A 126 -26.20 1.51 -20.57
N ARG A 127 -24.93 1.28 -20.26
CA ARG A 127 -23.86 2.28 -20.26
C ARG A 127 -24.24 3.54 -19.47
N ALA A 128 -24.80 3.35 -18.29
CA ALA A 128 -25.29 4.42 -17.43
C ALA A 128 -24.10 5.35 -17.04
N VAL A 129 -24.05 6.52 -17.66
CA VAL A 129 -22.91 7.46 -17.60
C VAL A 129 -22.54 7.85 -16.17
N ASP A 130 -23.53 8.04 -15.31
CA ASP A 130 -23.31 8.41 -13.90
C ASP A 130 -23.07 7.22 -12.96
N ALA A 131 -23.05 6.00 -13.48
CA ALA A 131 -22.85 4.78 -12.70
C ALA A 131 -21.52 4.10 -12.99
N LEU A 132 -20.91 4.38 -14.12
CA LEU A 132 -19.69 3.71 -14.56
C LEU A 132 -18.51 4.67 -14.56
N PRO A 133 -17.31 4.19 -14.17
CA PRO A 133 -16.07 4.91 -14.42
C PRO A 133 -15.86 5.13 -15.92
N GLN A 134 -15.24 6.27 -16.27
CA GLN A 134 -14.85 6.53 -17.65
C GLN A 134 -13.75 5.56 -18.10
N ASN A 135 -13.81 5.20 -19.38
CA ASN A 135 -12.78 4.41 -20.06
C ASN A 135 -12.38 3.13 -19.30
N LEU A 136 -13.38 2.37 -18.81
CA LEU A 136 -13.16 1.03 -18.26
C LEU A 136 -12.29 0.20 -19.20
N PHE A 137 -11.37 -0.58 -18.63
CA PHE A 137 -10.42 -1.44 -19.35
C PHE A 137 -9.27 -0.72 -20.08
N SER A 138 -9.14 0.61 -19.92
CA SER A 138 -7.96 1.36 -20.34
C SER A 138 -6.94 1.41 -19.21
N HIS A 139 -5.70 0.98 -19.45
CA HIS A 139 -4.63 1.01 -18.44
C HIS A 139 -4.42 2.42 -17.87
N SER A 140 -4.20 3.40 -18.74
CA SER A 140 -3.90 4.78 -18.32
C SER A 140 -5.01 5.41 -17.48
N ASP A 141 -6.27 5.13 -17.82
CA ASP A 141 -7.41 5.70 -17.10
C ASP A 141 -7.63 4.97 -15.77
N GLN A 142 -7.58 3.62 -15.77
CA GLN A 142 -7.77 2.84 -14.56
C GLN A 142 -6.62 3.04 -13.56
N GLN A 143 -5.36 3.09 -14.00
CA GLN A 143 -4.21 3.44 -13.15
C GLN A 143 -4.42 4.79 -12.48
N LYS A 144 -4.90 5.78 -13.24
CA LYS A 144 -5.20 7.11 -12.71
C LYS A 144 -6.36 7.07 -11.71
N GLN A 145 -7.43 6.34 -12.01
CA GLN A 145 -8.58 6.18 -11.13
C GLN A 145 -8.20 5.50 -9.81
N TRP A 146 -7.37 4.45 -9.84
CA TRP A 146 -6.85 3.79 -8.65
C TRP A 146 -6.02 4.73 -7.77
N GLN A 147 -5.16 5.54 -8.37
CA GLN A 147 -4.32 6.48 -7.65
C GLN A 147 -5.07 7.71 -7.13
N THR A 148 -6.18 8.08 -7.78
CA THR A 148 -6.86 9.35 -7.48
C THR A 148 -8.21 9.18 -6.78
N SER A 149 -8.86 8.00 -6.87
CA SER A 149 -10.26 7.85 -6.48
C SER A 149 -11.20 8.86 -7.17
N VAL A 150 -10.84 9.27 -8.40
CA VAL A 150 -11.68 10.11 -9.27
C VAL A 150 -11.95 9.33 -10.54
N TYR A 151 -13.20 8.94 -10.73
CA TYR A 151 -13.59 7.99 -11.78
C TYR A 151 -14.08 8.67 -13.05
N ASN A 152 -14.53 9.91 -12.94
CA ASN A 152 -15.02 10.72 -14.05
C ASN A 152 -14.38 12.11 -13.98
N GLY A 153 -13.96 12.64 -15.13
CA GLY A 153 -13.37 13.96 -15.22
C GLY A 153 -11.85 13.98 -14.96
N PHE A 154 -11.34 15.15 -14.59
CA PHE A 154 -9.91 15.41 -14.45
C PHE A 154 -9.49 15.47 -12.98
N ALA A 155 -8.49 14.70 -12.61
CA ALA A 155 -7.91 14.70 -11.26
C ALA A 155 -6.53 15.36 -11.28
N THR A 156 -6.29 16.26 -10.32
CA THR A 156 -4.99 16.92 -10.07
C THR A 156 -4.31 16.42 -8.80
N THR A 157 -5.04 15.68 -7.96
CA THR A 157 -4.57 15.15 -6.68
C THR A 157 -4.85 13.66 -6.58
N GLY A 158 -4.04 12.95 -5.80
CA GLY A 158 -4.24 11.55 -5.45
C GLY A 158 -4.83 11.36 -4.06
N TRP A 159 -5.43 10.19 -3.80
CA TRP A 159 -6.05 9.94 -2.50
C TRP A 159 -5.01 9.88 -1.37
N GLY A 160 -3.79 9.37 -1.63
CA GLY A 160 -2.71 9.37 -0.65
C GLY A 160 -2.24 10.78 -0.28
N GLY A 161 -2.11 11.67 -1.28
CA GLY A 161 -1.78 13.07 -1.04
C GLY A 161 -2.86 13.81 -0.25
N ARG A 162 -4.14 13.58 -0.56
CA ARG A 162 -5.26 14.15 0.22
C ARG A 162 -5.32 13.61 1.64
N ALA A 163 -4.99 12.32 1.84
CA ALA A 163 -4.87 11.76 3.19
C ALA A 163 -3.74 12.46 3.99
N ILE A 164 -2.58 12.70 3.38
CA ILE A 164 -1.48 13.45 4.01
C ILE A 164 -1.88 14.90 4.29
N ASP A 165 -2.65 15.57 3.44
CA ASP A 165 -3.18 16.91 3.72
C ASP A 165 -4.01 16.94 5.02
N VAL A 166 -4.86 15.92 5.23
CA VAL A 166 -5.67 15.77 6.47
C VAL A 166 -4.77 15.56 7.68
N ILE A 167 -3.81 14.64 7.59
CA ILE A 167 -2.83 14.34 8.66
C ILE A 167 -2.01 15.58 9.03
N ASN A 168 -1.50 16.30 8.04
CA ASN A 168 -0.70 17.51 8.28
C ASN A 168 -1.53 18.65 8.89
N LYS A 169 -2.82 18.78 8.50
CA LYS A 169 -3.75 19.73 9.13
C LYS A 169 -3.98 19.42 10.61
N ALA A 170 -4.03 18.13 10.97
CA ALA A 170 -4.13 17.68 12.37
C ALA A 170 -2.80 17.81 13.13
N LYS A 171 -1.68 18.11 12.46
CA LYS A 171 -0.31 18.18 13.00
C LYS A 171 0.21 16.85 13.57
N ASP A 172 -0.25 15.74 13.00
CA ASP A 172 0.21 14.40 13.38
C ASP A 172 1.66 14.14 12.92
N ASN A 173 2.11 14.82 11.86
CA ASN A 173 3.51 14.87 11.47
C ASN A 173 4.16 16.16 12.00
N PRO A 174 5.05 16.10 12.98
CA PRO A 174 5.73 17.28 13.51
C PRO A 174 6.82 17.82 12.56
N GLY A 175 7.38 16.96 11.69
CA GLY A 175 8.38 17.34 10.71
C GLY A 175 7.80 17.96 9.43
N SER A 176 8.67 18.62 8.66
CA SER A 176 8.32 19.19 7.34
C SER A 176 8.64 18.28 6.17
N PHE A 177 9.20 17.10 6.43
CA PHE A 177 9.52 16.10 5.40
C PHE A 177 8.22 15.60 4.73
N PRO A 178 8.23 15.28 3.42
CA PRO A 178 7.04 14.76 2.75
C PRO A 178 6.49 13.49 3.39
N GLY A 179 5.17 13.50 3.69
CA GLY A 179 4.48 12.32 4.22
C GLY A 179 4.20 11.24 3.19
N PHE A 180 4.28 11.56 1.90
CA PHE A 180 4.15 10.60 0.80
C PHE A 180 5.48 10.43 0.06
N LEU A 181 5.94 9.18 -0.06
CA LEU A 181 7.19 8.85 -0.75
C LEU A 181 6.94 7.79 -1.82
N SER A 182 7.35 8.08 -3.05
CA SER A 182 7.38 7.09 -4.11
C SER A 182 8.81 6.60 -4.33
N VAL A 183 9.01 5.28 -4.29
CA VAL A 183 10.27 4.65 -4.71
C VAL A 183 10.17 4.01 -6.10
N ALA A 184 9.09 4.33 -6.82
CA ALA A 184 8.78 3.84 -8.16
C ALA A 184 8.59 4.97 -9.19
N GLY A 185 9.27 6.11 -9.00
CA GLY A 185 9.12 7.27 -9.88
C GLY A 185 7.94 8.18 -9.50
N ASN A 186 7.58 9.10 -10.38
CA ASN A 186 6.54 10.07 -10.13
C ASN A 186 5.15 9.44 -10.26
N VAL A 187 4.29 9.64 -9.26
CA VAL A 187 2.92 9.12 -9.21
C VAL A 187 1.96 10.20 -8.74
N ILE A 188 0.74 10.21 -9.31
CA ILE A 188 -0.29 11.17 -8.92
C ILE A 188 -0.86 10.86 -7.54
N GLN A 189 -0.77 9.62 -7.06
CA GLN A 189 -1.35 9.19 -5.78
C GLN A 189 -0.85 10.03 -4.59
N GLY A 190 0.39 10.52 -4.64
CA GLY A 190 0.98 11.31 -3.57
C GLY A 190 0.78 12.82 -3.66
N LEU A 191 0.13 13.33 -4.71
CA LEU A 191 -0.12 14.75 -4.87
C LEU A 191 -1.34 15.17 -4.05
N GLY A 192 -1.16 16.01 -3.05
CA GLY A 192 -2.22 16.66 -2.29
C GLY A 192 -2.58 18.04 -2.85
N VAL A 193 -3.49 18.73 -2.18
CA VAL A 193 -3.77 20.15 -2.43
C VAL A 193 -2.65 21.01 -1.85
N ASN A 194 -2.16 20.64 -0.67
CA ASN A 194 -1.13 21.36 0.08
C ASN A 194 0.14 20.52 0.28
N SER A 195 0.05 19.21 0.30
CA SER A 195 1.18 18.30 0.45
C SER A 195 1.80 17.95 -0.90
N ARG A 196 3.08 17.65 -0.86
CA ARG A 196 3.85 17.16 -2.00
C ARG A 196 4.33 15.73 -1.76
N ALA A 197 4.60 15.01 -2.84
CA ALA A 197 5.27 13.72 -2.79
C ALA A 197 6.78 13.91 -2.96
N ALA A 198 7.59 13.08 -2.29
CA ALA A 198 9.00 12.91 -2.62
C ALA A 198 9.18 11.64 -3.46
N THR A 199 10.09 11.71 -4.43
CA THR A 199 10.53 10.54 -5.22
C THR A 199 11.93 10.14 -4.76
N VAL A 200 12.09 8.88 -4.39
CA VAL A 200 13.35 8.31 -3.90
C VAL A 200 13.80 7.21 -4.88
N ILE A 201 15.04 7.24 -5.28
CA ILE A 201 15.61 6.19 -6.14
C ILE A 201 16.26 5.15 -5.20
N PRO A 202 15.79 3.88 -5.21
CA PRO A 202 16.36 2.85 -4.35
C PRO A 202 17.86 2.69 -4.54
N ASN A 203 18.58 2.53 -3.43
CA ASN A 203 20.04 2.36 -3.41
C ASN A 203 20.87 3.51 -4.00
N ALA A 204 20.26 4.67 -4.25
CA ALA A 204 20.96 5.87 -4.67
C ALA A 204 21.10 6.85 -3.50
N ALA A 205 22.22 7.57 -3.46
CA ALA A 205 22.36 8.66 -2.49
C ALA A 205 21.33 9.76 -2.83
N PRO A 206 20.53 10.23 -1.85
CA PRO A 206 19.62 11.34 -2.08
C PRO A 206 20.40 12.62 -2.41
N GLY A 207 19.85 13.45 -3.30
CA GLY A 207 20.43 14.76 -3.64
C GLY A 207 20.64 14.98 -5.14
N LEU A 208 21.16 16.16 -5.44
CA LEU A 208 21.47 16.55 -6.81
C LEU A 208 22.74 15.85 -7.29
N GLN A 209 22.71 15.31 -8.51
CA GLN A 209 23.90 14.74 -9.13
C GLN A 209 24.95 15.84 -9.38
N GLY A 210 26.22 15.48 -9.18
CA GLY A 210 27.32 16.43 -9.33
C GLY A 210 27.57 17.34 -8.12
N PHE A 211 26.80 17.21 -7.05
CA PHE A 211 26.97 17.96 -5.79
C PHE A 211 27.72 17.14 -4.72
N THR A 212 28.52 16.18 -5.15
CA THR A 212 29.44 15.39 -4.32
C THR A 212 30.86 15.56 -4.81
N GLY A 213 31.84 15.27 -3.94
CA GLY A 213 33.28 15.35 -4.28
C GLY A 213 33.87 16.78 -4.35
N PRO A 214 35.04 16.97 -4.96
CA PRO A 214 35.70 18.26 -4.98
C PRO A 214 34.85 19.36 -5.62
N GLY A 215 34.78 20.52 -4.97
CA GLY A 215 33.98 21.67 -5.43
C GLY A 215 32.48 21.57 -5.20
N ALA A 216 31.98 20.51 -4.53
CA ALA A 216 30.55 20.37 -4.21
C ALA A 216 30.01 21.56 -3.41
N VAL A 217 30.73 21.99 -2.37
CA VAL A 217 30.34 23.13 -1.52
C VAL A 217 30.22 24.42 -2.32
N VAL A 218 31.15 24.66 -3.28
CA VAL A 218 31.10 25.86 -4.13
C VAL A 218 29.90 25.81 -5.05
N ARG A 219 29.61 24.64 -5.67
CA ARG A 219 28.42 24.48 -6.53
C ARG A 219 27.13 24.66 -5.75
N GLU A 220 27.04 24.13 -4.54
CA GLU A 220 25.89 24.27 -3.68
C GLU A 220 25.67 25.74 -3.26
N SER A 221 26.71 26.44 -2.83
CA SER A 221 26.62 27.86 -2.47
C SER A 221 26.21 28.74 -3.63
N GLU A 222 26.74 28.47 -4.84
CA GLU A 222 26.37 29.23 -6.03
C GLU A 222 24.92 28.94 -6.48
N LEU A 223 24.48 27.67 -6.38
CA LEU A 223 23.10 27.33 -6.64
C LEU A 223 22.15 28.04 -5.68
N GLN A 224 22.45 28.00 -4.38
CA GLN A 224 21.66 28.73 -3.38
C GLN A 224 21.61 30.24 -3.68
N ARG A 225 22.75 30.84 -4.06
CA ARG A 225 22.79 32.27 -4.48
C ARG A 225 21.91 32.51 -5.70
N LEU A 226 21.90 31.61 -6.67
CA LEU A 226 21.03 31.75 -7.86
C LEU A 226 19.54 31.64 -7.49
N LEU A 227 19.17 30.75 -6.56
CA LEU A 227 17.81 30.58 -6.09
C LEU A 227 17.27 31.81 -5.34
N THR A 228 18.14 32.59 -4.69
CA THR A 228 17.76 33.83 -4.01
C THR A 228 17.64 35.05 -4.93
N LEU A 229 18.05 34.93 -6.20
CA LEU A 229 17.90 36.04 -7.15
C LEU A 229 16.41 36.27 -7.46
N ASN A 230 15.94 37.47 -7.15
CA ASN A 230 14.58 37.88 -7.47
C ASN A 230 14.50 38.35 -8.93
N HIS A 231 13.92 37.54 -9.78
CA HIS A 231 13.75 37.86 -11.20
C HIS A 231 12.42 38.57 -11.51
N GLY A 232 11.66 38.98 -10.49
CA GLY A 232 10.34 39.63 -10.67
C GLY A 232 9.26 38.76 -11.30
N ALA A 233 9.55 37.48 -11.58
CA ALA A 233 8.59 36.54 -12.16
C ALA A 233 8.19 35.50 -11.12
N SER A 234 6.91 35.44 -10.75
CA SER A 234 6.36 34.51 -9.74
C SER A 234 6.63 33.03 -10.06
N LEU A 235 6.62 32.66 -11.33
CA LEU A 235 6.89 31.28 -11.77
C LEU A 235 8.34 30.86 -11.49
N ILE A 236 9.31 31.75 -11.71
CA ILE A 236 10.74 31.47 -11.41
C ILE A 236 10.93 31.35 -9.90
N GLY A 237 10.32 32.23 -9.11
CA GLY A 237 10.34 32.15 -7.66
C GLY A 237 9.74 30.85 -7.13
N SER A 238 8.60 30.43 -7.68
CA SER A 238 7.99 29.13 -7.32
C SER A 238 8.86 27.94 -7.68
N ALA A 239 9.48 27.93 -8.86
CA ALA A 239 10.40 26.88 -9.29
C ALA A 239 11.64 26.83 -8.40
N GLY A 240 12.20 28.00 -8.03
CA GLY A 240 13.31 28.10 -7.08
C GLY A 240 12.98 27.53 -5.71
N GLY A 241 11.83 27.86 -5.15
CA GLY A 241 11.36 27.34 -3.89
C GLY A 241 11.15 25.81 -3.89
N ILE A 242 10.63 25.26 -5.00
CA ILE A 242 10.49 23.80 -5.16
C ILE A 242 11.88 23.11 -5.14
N LEU A 243 12.85 23.68 -5.85
CA LEU A 243 14.20 23.11 -5.89
C LEU A 243 14.90 23.20 -4.53
N GLU A 244 14.83 24.36 -3.85
CA GLU A 244 15.39 24.56 -2.51
C GLU A 244 14.80 23.56 -1.50
N GLN A 245 13.48 23.38 -1.54
CA GLN A 245 12.81 22.42 -0.68
C GLN A 245 13.24 20.97 -1.01
N GLY A 246 13.36 20.62 -2.30
CA GLY A 246 13.87 19.31 -2.72
C GLY A 246 15.29 19.03 -2.25
N MET A 247 16.16 20.03 -2.24
CA MET A 247 17.52 19.92 -1.69
C MET A 247 17.48 19.70 -0.17
N THR A 248 16.63 20.43 0.54
CA THR A 248 16.44 20.28 2.00
C THR A 248 15.92 18.87 2.34
N ASP A 249 14.89 18.40 1.64
CA ASP A 249 14.34 17.06 1.82
C ASP A 249 15.37 15.97 1.52
N SER A 250 16.13 16.13 0.45
CA SER A 250 17.19 15.17 0.07
C SER A 250 18.31 15.09 1.12
N LYS A 251 18.70 16.22 1.69
CA LYS A 251 19.70 16.26 2.78
C LYS A 251 19.16 15.56 4.02
N ALA A 252 17.95 15.90 4.46
CA ALA A 252 17.31 15.26 5.61
C ALA A 252 17.16 13.74 5.42
N LEU A 253 16.76 13.29 4.24
CA LEU A 253 16.70 11.87 3.91
C LEU A 253 18.08 11.21 3.93
N GLY A 254 19.10 11.85 3.37
CA GLY A 254 20.47 11.32 3.37
C GLY A 254 21.03 11.16 4.78
N GLU A 255 20.81 12.14 5.66
CA GLU A 255 21.18 12.07 7.09
C GLU A 255 20.43 10.93 7.81
N ALA A 256 19.13 10.78 7.56
CA ALA A 256 18.35 9.70 8.14
C ALA A 256 18.84 8.33 7.65
N LEU A 257 19.00 8.13 6.34
CA LEU A 257 19.44 6.86 5.75
C LEU A 257 20.86 6.46 6.20
N ALA A 258 21.73 7.43 6.51
CA ALA A 258 23.06 7.15 7.06
C ALA A 258 22.98 6.48 8.45
N THR A 259 21.89 6.62 9.17
CA THR A 259 21.64 5.96 10.46
C THR A 259 20.94 4.60 10.34
N ALA A 260 20.39 4.29 9.17
CA ALA A 260 19.67 3.05 8.93
C ALA A 260 20.58 1.81 9.03
N LYS A 261 20.12 0.82 9.82
CA LYS A 261 20.83 -0.45 10.03
C LYS A 261 19.83 -1.60 9.98
N LEU A 262 19.51 -2.05 8.78
CA LEU A 262 18.68 -3.24 8.64
C LEU A 262 19.42 -4.50 9.10
N PRO A 263 18.70 -5.49 9.67
CA PRO A 263 19.29 -6.76 10.06
C PRO A 263 19.97 -7.48 8.88
N SER A 264 21.21 -7.91 9.06
CA SER A 264 21.97 -8.65 8.05
C SER A 264 21.50 -10.11 7.87
N SER A 265 20.62 -10.59 8.76
CA SER A 265 19.99 -11.92 8.70
C SER A 265 19.01 -12.06 7.55
N VAL A 266 18.49 -10.96 7.01
CA VAL A 266 17.51 -10.94 5.92
C VAL A 266 18.15 -10.36 4.67
N THR A 267 18.07 -11.11 3.57
CA THR A 267 18.51 -10.65 2.26
C THR A 267 17.29 -10.37 1.39
N PHE A 268 17.16 -9.14 0.92
CA PHE A 268 16.15 -8.80 -0.08
C PHE A 268 16.51 -9.41 -1.44
N PRO A 269 15.52 -9.88 -2.23
CA PRO A 269 15.80 -10.42 -3.56
C PRO A 269 16.39 -9.33 -4.46
N ASN A 270 17.33 -9.72 -5.33
CA ASN A 270 17.95 -8.82 -6.31
C ASN A 270 16.99 -8.56 -7.48
N THR A 271 15.88 -7.89 -7.18
CA THR A 271 14.83 -7.48 -8.11
C THR A 271 14.45 -6.02 -7.86
N GLY A 272 13.79 -5.39 -8.83
CA GLY A 272 13.32 -4.00 -8.67
C GLY A 272 12.42 -3.83 -7.44
N ILE A 273 11.44 -4.73 -7.24
CA ILE A 273 10.54 -4.67 -6.09
C ILE A 273 11.26 -4.97 -4.77
N GLY A 274 12.27 -5.86 -4.78
CA GLY A 274 13.12 -6.12 -3.61
C GLY A 274 13.90 -4.89 -3.19
N ALA A 275 14.53 -4.19 -4.12
CA ALA A 275 15.25 -2.94 -3.86
C ALA A 275 14.32 -1.82 -3.35
N GLN A 276 13.12 -1.71 -3.93
CA GLN A 276 12.10 -0.73 -3.50
C GLN A 276 11.66 -0.99 -2.05
N LEU A 277 11.28 -2.22 -1.70
CA LEU A 277 10.85 -2.55 -0.34
C LEU A 277 12.00 -2.47 0.68
N GLN A 278 13.24 -2.77 0.28
CA GLN A 278 14.41 -2.53 1.12
C GLN A 278 14.58 -1.05 1.46
N GLU A 279 14.41 -0.17 0.49
CA GLU A 279 14.52 1.28 0.70
C GLU A 279 13.40 1.79 1.61
N VAL A 280 12.16 1.31 1.41
CA VAL A 280 11.03 1.60 2.32
C VAL A 280 11.36 1.17 3.75
N ALA A 281 11.92 -0.03 3.96
CA ALA A 281 12.29 -0.51 5.29
C ALA A 281 13.32 0.38 5.99
N LYS A 282 14.33 0.90 5.26
CA LYS A 282 15.30 1.86 5.79
C LYS A 282 14.64 3.17 6.23
N ILE A 283 13.74 3.71 5.38
CA ILE A 283 13.04 4.96 5.69
C ILE A 283 12.10 4.78 6.89
N VAL A 284 11.36 3.67 6.95
CA VAL A 284 10.52 3.31 8.11
C VAL A 284 11.35 3.23 9.39
N GLN A 285 12.51 2.58 9.36
CA GLN A 285 13.40 2.49 10.53
C GLN A 285 13.86 3.86 11.03
N THR A 286 14.01 4.82 10.13
CA THR A 286 14.54 6.16 10.43
C THR A 286 13.47 7.25 10.53
N HIS A 287 12.19 6.87 10.62
CA HIS A 287 11.05 7.81 10.66
C HIS A 287 11.18 8.89 11.76
N SER A 288 11.73 8.50 12.91
CA SER A 288 11.92 9.44 14.04
C SER A 288 12.98 10.52 13.75
N VAL A 289 14.03 10.20 12.98
CA VAL A 289 15.03 11.18 12.51
C VAL A 289 14.37 12.19 11.57
N LEU A 290 13.46 11.73 10.73
CA LEU A 290 12.65 12.55 9.83
C LEU A 290 11.51 13.28 10.53
N GLN A 291 11.27 13.02 11.82
CA GLN A 291 10.16 13.53 12.63
C GLN A 291 8.79 13.22 11.99
N MET A 292 8.62 12.00 11.50
CA MET A 292 7.40 11.55 10.84
C MET A 292 6.67 10.51 11.68
N ASN A 293 5.38 10.73 11.90
CA ASN A 293 4.47 9.77 12.55
C ASN A 293 3.53 9.07 11.56
N ARG A 294 3.32 9.66 10.40
CA ARG A 294 2.44 9.13 9.34
C ARG A 294 3.14 9.22 7.99
N GLN A 295 3.33 8.09 7.33
CA GLN A 295 3.95 8.02 6.01
C GLN A 295 3.18 7.08 5.07
N ILE A 296 3.07 7.45 3.80
CA ILE A 296 2.54 6.59 2.74
C ILE A 296 3.66 6.36 1.74
N PHE A 297 3.89 5.10 1.40
CA PHE A 297 4.89 4.68 0.42
C PHE A 297 4.21 4.11 -0.82
N PHE A 298 4.79 4.38 -1.98
CA PHE A 298 4.38 3.78 -3.24
C PHE A 298 5.54 3.00 -3.84
N VAL A 299 5.31 1.72 -4.04
CA VAL A 299 6.21 0.79 -4.74
C VAL A 299 5.46 0.14 -5.90
N SER A 300 6.15 -0.41 -6.87
CA SER A 300 5.48 -1.02 -8.03
C SER A 300 6.21 -2.22 -8.60
N LEU A 301 5.43 -3.09 -9.21
CA LEU A 301 5.89 -4.18 -10.06
C LEU A 301 5.06 -4.19 -11.33
N GLY A 302 5.69 -4.05 -12.50
CA GLY A 302 5.04 -4.09 -13.80
C GLY A 302 5.12 -5.46 -14.47
N GLY A 303 4.43 -5.59 -15.61
CA GLY A 303 4.48 -6.77 -16.47
C GLY A 303 3.25 -7.68 -16.38
N PHE A 304 2.19 -7.28 -15.66
CA PHE A 304 0.98 -8.09 -15.51
C PHE A 304 0.03 -8.03 -16.71
N ASP A 305 0.37 -7.32 -17.77
CA ASP A 305 -0.43 -7.27 -19.02
C ASP A 305 -0.26 -8.55 -19.86
N THR A 306 -0.71 -9.67 -19.29
CA THR A 306 -0.45 -11.03 -19.77
C THR A 306 -1.49 -11.49 -20.81
N HIS A 307 -1.49 -10.89 -22.00
CA HIS A 307 -2.34 -11.30 -23.13
C HIS A 307 -1.92 -12.65 -23.76
N SER A 308 -0.74 -13.15 -23.43
CA SER A 308 -0.19 -14.44 -23.85
C SER A 308 0.72 -15.02 -22.78
N ASN A 309 0.98 -16.34 -22.82
CA ASN A 309 1.93 -17.02 -21.92
C ASN A 309 1.74 -16.73 -20.40
N GLN A 310 0.51 -16.46 -20.00
CA GLN A 310 0.16 -15.90 -18.69
C GLN A 310 0.67 -16.76 -17.53
N LEU A 311 0.54 -18.09 -17.59
CA LEU A 311 0.94 -18.96 -16.48
C LEU A 311 2.40 -18.77 -16.09
N VAL A 312 3.30 -18.66 -17.08
CA VAL A 312 4.73 -18.52 -16.84
C VAL A 312 5.05 -17.11 -16.35
N ASP A 313 4.52 -16.10 -17.03
CA ASP A 313 4.81 -14.70 -16.71
C ASP A 313 4.24 -14.28 -15.36
N GLN A 314 3.00 -14.65 -15.07
CA GLN A 314 2.39 -14.36 -13.78
C GLN A 314 3.10 -15.09 -12.64
N ALA A 315 3.46 -16.37 -12.82
CA ALA A 315 4.20 -17.12 -11.80
C ALA A 315 5.55 -16.45 -11.48
N ARG A 316 6.28 -16.00 -12.49
CA ARG A 316 7.56 -15.28 -12.33
C ARG A 316 7.37 -13.96 -11.58
N LEU A 317 6.34 -13.17 -11.91
CA LEU A 317 6.05 -11.90 -11.27
C LEU A 317 5.60 -12.09 -9.82
N LEU A 318 4.71 -13.04 -9.57
CA LEU A 318 4.23 -13.35 -8.22
C LEU A 318 5.36 -13.94 -7.34
N THR A 319 6.32 -14.69 -7.90
CA THR A 319 7.50 -15.13 -7.16
C THR A 319 8.36 -13.94 -6.72
N GLN A 320 8.64 -12.98 -7.63
CA GLN A 320 9.38 -11.77 -7.26
C GLN A 320 8.67 -10.94 -6.18
N LEU A 321 7.35 -10.84 -6.28
CA LEU A 321 6.53 -10.15 -5.30
C LEU A 321 6.58 -10.84 -3.94
N ASP A 322 6.38 -12.15 -3.91
CA ASP A 322 6.31 -12.95 -2.69
C ASP A 322 7.63 -12.99 -1.92
N ASP A 323 8.75 -13.16 -2.65
CA ASP A 323 10.08 -13.14 -2.06
C ASP A 323 10.39 -11.76 -1.42
N ALA A 324 9.99 -10.68 -2.09
CA ALA A 324 10.17 -9.33 -1.58
C ALA A 324 9.26 -9.03 -0.39
N ILE A 325 8.00 -9.50 -0.40
CA ILE A 325 7.06 -9.43 0.74
C ILE A 325 7.62 -10.18 1.94
N GLY A 326 8.12 -11.41 1.76
CA GLY A 326 8.68 -12.22 2.83
C GLY A 326 9.86 -11.55 3.52
N ALA A 327 10.81 -11.00 2.74
CA ALA A 327 11.95 -10.25 3.26
C ALA A 327 11.51 -8.98 4.00
N PHE A 328 10.60 -8.21 3.42
CA PHE A 328 10.10 -6.97 4.00
C PHE A 328 9.36 -7.22 5.32
N TYR A 329 8.44 -8.18 5.34
CA TYR A 329 7.69 -8.56 6.55
C TYR A 329 8.61 -8.99 7.69
N THR A 330 9.63 -9.81 7.39
CA THR A 330 10.61 -10.27 8.37
C THR A 330 11.41 -9.10 8.94
N VAL A 331 11.93 -8.22 8.08
CA VAL A 331 12.69 -7.04 8.52
C VAL A 331 11.83 -6.12 9.39
N LEU A 332 10.56 -5.89 9.04
CA LEU A 332 9.66 -5.07 9.87
C LEU A 332 9.47 -5.69 11.27
N GLY A 333 9.41 -7.01 11.37
CA GLY A 333 9.40 -7.72 12.66
C GLY A 333 10.67 -7.49 13.46
N ASP A 334 11.83 -7.69 12.83
CA ASP A 334 13.14 -7.55 13.46
C ASP A 334 13.45 -6.12 13.95
N ILE A 335 12.94 -5.09 13.26
CA ILE A 335 13.10 -3.69 13.67
C ILE A 335 11.95 -3.18 14.55
N GLY A 336 11.01 -4.06 14.97
CA GLY A 336 9.90 -3.72 15.86
C GLY A 336 8.79 -2.89 15.23
N MET A 337 8.67 -2.88 13.88
CA MET A 337 7.71 -2.05 13.14
C MET A 337 6.55 -2.86 12.53
N ALA A 338 6.42 -4.16 12.86
CA ALA A 338 5.41 -5.03 12.27
C ALA A 338 3.97 -4.49 12.40
N ASN A 339 3.61 -3.96 13.58
CA ASN A 339 2.27 -3.42 13.84
C ASN A 339 2.08 -1.97 13.37
N SER A 340 3.16 -1.32 12.97
CA SER A 340 3.14 0.07 12.52
C SER A 340 3.07 0.22 11.00
N VAL A 341 3.22 -0.87 10.27
CA VAL A 341 3.24 -0.86 8.79
C VAL A 341 2.17 -1.80 8.25
N THR A 342 1.28 -1.25 7.44
CA THR A 342 0.30 -2.01 6.66
C THR A 342 0.59 -1.87 5.18
N SER A 343 0.81 -3.00 4.51
CA SER A 343 1.04 -3.07 3.07
C SER A 343 -0.20 -3.59 2.37
N PHE A 344 -0.48 -3.07 1.18
CA PHE A 344 -1.65 -3.44 0.39
C PHE A 344 -1.34 -3.37 -1.11
N THR A 345 -2.08 -4.13 -1.92
CA THR A 345 -1.93 -4.08 -3.37
C THR A 345 -3.00 -3.24 -4.03
N GLU A 346 -2.63 -2.62 -5.13
CA GLU A 346 -3.51 -2.05 -6.16
C GLU A 346 -3.10 -2.61 -7.53
N SER A 347 -3.99 -2.54 -8.51
CA SER A 347 -3.71 -2.92 -9.89
C SER A 347 -4.65 -2.17 -10.81
N ASP A 348 -4.30 -2.03 -12.08
CA ASP A 348 -5.11 -1.34 -13.09
C ASP A 348 -6.56 -1.87 -13.08
N PHE A 349 -6.68 -3.19 -13.13
CA PHE A 349 -7.92 -3.98 -13.13
C PHE A 349 -7.59 -5.46 -12.93
N CYS A 350 -8.59 -6.34 -12.95
CA CYS A 350 -8.40 -7.79 -13.08
C CYS A 350 -8.28 -8.22 -14.55
N ARG A 351 -8.09 -9.50 -14.77
CA ARG A 351 -8.14 -10.15 -16.08
C ARG A 351 -9.43 -10.94 -16.24
N THR A 352 -9.84 -11.18 -17.50
CA THR A 352 -11.01 -12.02 -17.80
C THR A 352 -10.81 -13.45 -17.26
N LEU A 353 -11.87 -14.03 -16.69
CA LEU A 353 -11.83 -15.43 -16.24
C LEU A 353 -11.62 -16.37 -17.45
N LYS A 354 -12.33 -16.12 -18.55
CA LYS A 354 -12.16 -16.87 -19.79
C LYS A 354 -10.84 -16.49 -20.46
N PRO A 355 -9.98 -17.47 -20.79
CA PRO A 355 -8.71 -17.18 -21.44
C PRO A 355 -8.89 -16.81 -22.92
N THR A 356 -7.88 -16.13 -23.46
CA THR A 356 -7.73 -15.91 -24.91
C THR A 356 -7.14 -17.14 -25.59
N SER A 357 -7.19 -17.17 -26.94
CA SER A 357 -6.56 -18.22 -27.74
C SER A 357 -5.03 -18.25 -27.63
N THR A 358 -4.42 -17.19 -27.14
CA THR A 358 -2.97 -17.02 -26.94
C THR A 358 -2.49 -17.46 -25.55
N LEU A 359 -3.30 -18.19 -24.78
CA LEU A 359 -3.00 -18.62 -23.41
C LEU A 359 -2.74 -17.44 -22.46
N GLY A 360 -3.46 -16.37 -22.67
CA GLY A 360 -3.50 -15.18 -21.82
C GLY A 360 -4.93 -14.83 -21.44
N SER A 361 -5.14 -13.59 -21.04
CA SER A 361 -6.45 -13.03 -20.70
C SER A 361 -6.54 -11.56 -21.07
N ASP A 362 -7.76 -11.08 -21.27
CA ASP A 362 -8.04 -9.68 -21.59
C ASP A 362 -8.31 -8.84 -20.35
N HIS A 363 -8.46 -7.53 -20.55
CA HIS A 363 -8.77 -6.57 -19.50
C HIS A 363 -10.15 -6.84 -18.89
N ALA A 364 -10.23 -6.81 -17.58
CA ALA A 364 -11.47 -6.98 -16.83
C ALA A 364 -11.67 -5.84 -15.81
N TRP A 365 -12.36 -6.05 -14.72
CA TRP A 365 -12.73 -4.99 -13.80
C TRP A 365 -12.35 -5.32 -12.35
N GLY A 366 -13.29 -5.89 -11.57
CA GLY A 366 -13.08 -6.22 -10.16
C GLY A 366 -11.99 -7.25 -9.94
N ASN A 367 -11.07 -6.96 -9.01
CA ASN A 367 -9.88 -7.75 -8.72
C ASN A 367 -9.85 -8.22 -7.25
N HIS A 368 -8.94 -9.13 -6.95
CA HIS A 368 -8.65 -9.57 -5.59
C HIS A 368 -7.34 -8.96 -5.14
N HIS A 369 -7.38 -8.26 -4.00
CA HIS A 369 -6.22 -7.57 -3.45
C HIS A 369 -5.79 -8.20 -2.14
N LEU A 370 -4.51 -8.09 -1.82
CA LEU A 370 -3.95 -8.53 -0.57
C LEU A 370 -3.63 -7.33 0.33
N VAL A 371 -3.76 -7.55 1.64
CA VAL A 371 -3.33 -6.64 2.69
C VAL A 371 -2.52 -7.45 3.69
N PHE A 372 -1.36 -6.95 4.13
CA PHE A 372 -0.56 -7.61 5.15
C PHE A 372 0.14 -6.60 6.06
N GLY A 373 0.39 -7.03 7.31
CA GLY A 373 0.98 -6.23 8.38
C GLY A 373 0.50 -6.73 9.73
N GLY A 374 1.16 -6.34 10.81
CA GLY A 374 0.83 -6.84 12.14
C GLY A 374 -0.55 -6.45 12.67
N ASP A 375 -1.11 -5.35 12.17
CA ASP A 375 -2.45 -4.87 12.55
C ASP A 375 -3.58 -5.42 11.68
N VAL A 376 -3.29 -6.29 10.72
CA VAL A 376 -4.33 -6.99 9.97
C VAL A 376 -5.16 -7.82 10.93
N LYS A 377 -6.46 -7.63 10.86
CA LYS A 377 -7.42 -8.33 11.70
C LYS A 377 -7.92 -9.57 10.98
N GLN A 378 -7.62 -10.72 11.53
CA GLN A 378 -8.33 -11.93 11.20
C GLN A 378 -9.42 -12.17 12.25
N ASN A 379 -10.66 -12.24 11.80
CA ASN A 379 -11.75 -12.50 12.72
C ASN A 379 -11.72 -13.99 13.14
N LEU A 380 -11.35 -14.25 14.39
CA LEU A 380 -11.28 -15.60 14.95
C LEU A 380 -12.64 -16.07 15.55
N ILE A 381 -13.66 -15.18 15.60
CA ILE A 381 -14.97 -15.52 16.14
C ILE A 381 -15.78 -16.21 15.04
N GLY A 382 -15.99 -17.52 15.20
CA GLY A 382 -16.74 -18.34 14.25
C GLY A 382 -15.91 -19.01 13.16
N GLY A 383 -14.58 -19.04 13.32
CA GLY A 383 -13.62 -19.59 12.37
C GLY A 383 -12.84 -18.49 11.67
N PHE A 384 -11.67 -18.86 11.20
CA PHE A 384 -10.71 -17.99 10.54
C PHE A 384 -11.33 -17.24 9.33
N GLN A 385 -11.30 -15.93 9.33
CA GLN A 385 -11.82 -15.09 8.25
C GLN A 385 -10.74 -14.08 7.79
N GLY A 386 -9.92 -14.51 6.85
CA GLY A 386 -8.94 -13.63 6.20
C GLY A 386 -9.34 -13.20 4.79
N VAL A 387 -10.55 -13.58 4.34
CA VAL A 387 -11.10 -13.12 3.04
C VAL A 387 -12.28 -12.19 3.31
N TYR A 388 -12.18 -10.96 2.86
CA TYR A 388 -13.17 -9.89 2.99
C TYR A 388 -13.81 -9.59 1.64
N GLY A 389 -14.96 -8.90 1.64
CA GLY A 389 -15.73 -8.64 0.43
C GLY A 389 -16.51 -9.86 -0.06
N LYS A 390 -17.09 -9.75 -1.23
CA LYS A 390 -17.89 -10.81 -1.85
C LYS A 390 -17.15 -11.40 -3.05
N PHE A 391 -16.77 -12.67 -2.94
CA PHE A 391 -16.17 -13.39 -4.05
C PHE A 391 -17.21 -13.57 -5.19
N PRO A 392 -16.83 -13.36 -6.47
CA PRO A 392 -17.74 -13.51 -7.61
C PRO A 392 -18.28 -14.95 -7.73
N THR A 393 -19.50 -15.09 -8.25
CA THR A 393 -20.13 -16.41 -8.45
C THR A 393 -19.44 -17.25 -9.54
N GLN A 394 -18.58 -16.64 -10.34
CA GLN A 394 -17.90 -17.26 -11.47
C GLN A 394 -18.88 -17.91 -12.47
N VAL A 395 -19.97 -17.23 -12.76
CA VAL A 395 -20.93 -17.61 -13.80
C VAL A 395 -20.79 -16.64 -14.97
N LEU A 396 -20.31 -17.11 -16.10
CA LEU A 396 -20.17 -16.30 -17.32
C LEU A 396 -21.55 -15.85 -17.81
N GLY A 397 -21.68 -14.54 -18.09
CA GLY A 397 -22.97 -13.92 -18.43
C GLY A 397 -23.94 -13.80 -17.26
N GLY A 398 -23.55 -14.23 -16.04
CA GLY A 398 -24.32 -14.08 -14.82
C GLY A 398 -24.33 -12.62 -14.30
N PRO A 399 -25.06 -12.36 -13.21
CA PRO A 399 -25.27 -11.00 -12.69
C PRO A 399 -23.98 -10.29 -12.25
N ASP A 400 -22.93 -11.05 -11.96
CA ASP A 400 -21.63 -10.52 -11.55
C ASP A 400 -20.68 -10.25 -12.74
N ASP A 401 -21.06 -10.61 -13.98
CA ASP A 401 -20.21 -10.54 -15.17
C ASP A 401 -20.64 -9.41 -16.11
N ALA A 402 -19.77 -8.48 -16.37
CA ALA A 402 -20.01 -7.32 -17.22
C ALA A 402 -20.02 -7.61 -18.73
N GLY A 403 -19.54 -8.75 -19.18
CA GLY A 403 -19.36 -8.97 -20.62
C GLY A 403 -19.44 -10.41 -21.12
N GLY A 404 -19.77 -11.37 -20.25
CA GLY A 404 -19.85 -12.80 -20.62
C GLY A 404 -18.49 -13.52 -20.70
N GLU A 405 -17.40 -12.86 -20.27
CA GLU A 405 -16.04 -13.40 -20.30
C GLU A 405 -15.40 -13.46 -18.90
N GLY A 406 -16.18 -13.17 -17.85
CA GLY A 406 -15.70 -13.09 -16.49
C GLY A 406 -14.98 -11.78 -16.19
N ARG A 407 -15.56 -10.65 -16.64
CA ARG A 407 -15.24 -9.30 -16.20
C ARG A 407 -16.09 -8.98 -14.98
N TRP A 408 -15.59 -9.30 -13.80
CA TRP A 408 -16.39 -9.21 -12.58
C TRP A 408 -16.73 -7.75 -12.25
N ILE A 409 -18.02 -7.47 -12.12
CA ILE A 409 -18.49 -6.19 -11.62
C ILE A 409 -18.08 -6.10 -10.13
N PRO A 410 -17.33 -5.07 -9.73
CA PRO A 410 -16.88 -4.96 -8.35
C PRO A 410 -18.05 -4.89 -7.36
N THR A 411 -17.93 -5.59 -6.25
CA THR A 411 -18.87 -5.51 -5.13
C THR A 411 -18.33 -4.65 -3.99
N THR A 412 -17.04 -4.34 -4.03
CA THR A 412 -16.33 -3.45 -3.12
C THR A 412 -15.69 -2.35 -3.95
N SER A 413 -15.92 -1.08 -3.58
CA SER A 413 -15.26 0.03 -4.26
C SER A 413 -13.83 0.21 -3.77
N LEU A 414 -12.96 0.77 -4.62
CA LEU A 414 -11.68 1.31 -4.20
C LEU A 414 -11.84 2.28 -3.02
N ASP A 415 -12.89 3.11 -3.01
CA ASP A 415 -13.13 4.06 -1.93
C ASP A 415 -13.37 3.37 -0.58
N GLN A 416 -14.13 2.28 -0.53
CA GLN A 416 -14.31 1.48 0.69
C GLN A 416 -13.02 0.79 1.13
N TYR A 417 -12.26 0.25 0.18
CA TYR A 417 -10.96 -0.36 0.41
C TYR A 417 -9.96 0.67 0.97
N GLY A 418 -9.82 1.79 0.27
CA GLY A 418 -8.93 2.89 0.65
C GLY A 418 -9.36 3.57 1.96
N ALA A 419 -10.67 3.77 2.20
CA ALA A 419 -11.18 4.35 3.44
C ALA A 419 -10.88 3.47 4.67
N THR A 420 -10.89 2.14 4.52
CA THR A 420 -10.47 1.23 5.57
C THR A 420 -8.99 1.43 5.93
N LEU A 421 -8.12 1.53 4.91
CA LEU A 421 -6.69 1.81 5.08
C LEU A 421 -6.45 3.19 5.68
N ALA A 422 -7.13 4.23 5.16
CA ALA A 422 -7.00 5.60 5.63
C ALA A 422 -7.52 5.79 7.07
N SER A 423 -8.59 5.06 7.46
CA SER A 423 -9.10 5.06 8.84
C SER A 423 -8.05 4.53 9.81
N TRP A 424 -7.43 3.39 9.50
CA TRP A 424 -6.33 2.85 10.29
C TRP A 424 -5.14 3.81 10.34
N PHE A 425 -4.83 4.48 9.25
CA PHE A 425 -3.74 5.43 9.13
C PHE A 425 -3.94 6.70 10.00
N GLY A 426 -5.19 7.01 10.37
CA GLY A 426 -5.51 8.14 11.24
C GLY A 426 -6.39 9.22 10.60
N VAL A 427 -6.89 9.01 9.38
CA VAL A 427 -7.84 9.96 8.75
C VAL A 427 -9.18 9.87 9.48
N PRO A 428 -9.70 10.98 10.05
CA PRO A 428 -11.00 10.99 10.73
C PRO A 428 -12.15 10.68 9.77
N ALA A 429 -13.20 10.04 10.28
CA ALA A 429 -14.38 9.68 9.48
C ALA A 429 -15.04 10.90 8.81
N ALA A 430 -15.00 12.08 9.45
CA ALA A 430 -15.55 13.31 8.91
C ALA A 430 -14.78 13.82 7.67
N ASP A 431 -13.49 13.52 7.56
CA ASP A 431 -12.62 13.94 6.45
C ASP A 431 -12.54 12.90 5.32
N MET A 432 -13.11 11.69 5.50
CA MET A 432 -13.08 10.63 4.48
C MET A 432 -13.65 11.06 3.12
N PRO A 433 -14.75 11.82 3.02
CA PRO A 433 -15.24 12.29 1.71
C PRO A 433 -14.29 13.26 0.99
N THR A 434 -13.40 13.94 1.72
CA THR A 434 -12.34 14.76 1.13
C THR A 434 -11.28 13.88 0.49
N VAL A 435 -10.97 12.74 1.11
CA VAL A 435 -9.98 11.77 0.58
C VAL A 435 -10.57 10.91 -0.53
N PHE A 436 -11.81 10.45 -0.35
CA PHE A 436 -12.54 9.55 -1.26
C PHE A 436 -13.90 10.18 -1.64
N PRO A 437 -13.95 10.97 -2.74
CA PRO A 437 -15.14 11.79 -3.04
C PRO A 437 -16.41 10.99 -3.33
N THR A 438 -16.32 9.75 -3.82
CA THR A 438 -17.51 8.92 -4.10
C THR A 438 -17.90 8.00 -2.97
N LEU A 439 -17.13 7.95 -1.88
CA LEU A 439 -17.42 7.10 -0.72
C LEU A 439 -18.85 7.26 -0.18
N PRO A 440 -19.46 8.46 -0.13
CA PRO A 440 -20.85 8.63 0.32
C PRO A 440 -21.88 7.84 -0.49
N ASN A 441 -21.59 7.46 -1.73
CA ASN A 441 -22.46 6.68 -2.59
C ASN A 441 -22.61 5.21 -2.15
N PHE A 442 -21.78 4.75 -1.20
CA PHE A 442 -21.76 3.37 -0.70
C PHE A 442 -22.43 3.22 0.68
N GLY A 443 -23.18 4.22 1.12
CA GLY A 443 -23.94 4.19 2.37
C GLY A 443 -23.03 4.23 3.62
N THR A 444 -23.40 3.49 4.66
CA THR A 444 -22.68 3.47 5.95
C THR A 444 -21.56 2.41 6.02
N SER A 445 -21.51 1.48 5.07
CA SER A 445 -20.51 0.40 5.05
C SER A 445 -19.19 0.87 4.40
N THR A 446 -18.55 1.84 5.04
CA THR A 446 -17.34 2.49 4.53
C THR A 446 -16.04 1.87 5.05
N ASN A 447 -16.11 1.03 6.08
CA ASN A 447 -14.97 0.31 6.65
C ASN A 447 -15.22 -1.20 6.56
N LEU A 448 -14.33 -1.90 5.89
CA LEU A 448 -14.43 -3.35 5.63
C LEU A 448 -13.98 -4.21 6.81
N GLY A 449 -13.33 -3.61 7.81
CA GLY A 449 -13.01 -4.25 9.08
C GLY A 449 -11.81 -5.19 9.06
N PHE A 450 -10.94 -5.15 8.06
CA PHE A 450 -9.76 -6.00 7.98
C PHE A 450 -8.53 -5.44 8.74
N LEU A 451 -8.64 -4.28 9.36
CA LEU A 451 -7.62 -3.68 10.25
C LEU A 451 -8.16 -3.45 11.66
N ARG A 452 -7.27 -3.48 12.66
CA ARG A 452 -7.57 -3.25 14.08
C ARG A 452 -7.74 -1.78 14.42
#